data_b6e00817f9dd460209c0e7219547bacd
#
_entry.id   b6e00817f9dd460209c0e7219547bacd
#
_cell.length_a   1.000
_cell.length_b   1.000
_cell.length_c   1.000
_cell.angle_alpha   90.00
_cell.angle_beta   90.00
_cell.angle_gamma   90.00
#
_symmetry.space_group_name_H-M   'P 1'
#
loop_
_entity.id
_entity.type
_entity.pdbx_description
1 polymer ?
#
loop_
_entity_poly.entity_id
_entity_poly.type
_entity_poly.pdbx_seq_one_letter_code
_entity_poly.pdbx_strand_id
1 'polypeptide(L)'
;DYIYSELDLDHTMSDMSAWFSNSNASSQASLWNDGEQRSPLMYSETHDNADFAMGVHQDGSKNENSSIGLNLEWQASDRLSLGLDYHDSSAESGANSPYGTSSLVTMASFNKVGSTVYYDTELPILSQNLNSGADGADRPLYKDDMIITGSVFSNKAAKMEIEQSKLSGTFELSDSSSIDFGVQLTEVSNRFVSSNVQLDNWG
;
A
#
# COMPACT_ATOMS: atom_id res chain seq x y z
N ASP A 1 -15.07 5.10 29.30
CA ASP A 1 -14.76 4.09 28.28
C ASP A 1 -13.29 4.12 27.95
N TYR A 2 -12.70 2.95 27.71
CA TYR A 2 -11.36 2.79 27.19
C TYR A 2 -11.37 1.74 26.09
N ILE A 3 -10.75 2.07 24.95
CA ILE A 3 -10.62 1.18 23.81
C ILE A 3 -9.14 1.13 23.44
N TYR A 4 -8.64 -0.08 23.20
CA TYR A 4 -7.32 -0.31 22.64
C TYR A 4 -7.41 -1.36 21.56
N SER A 5 -6.72 -1.13 20.45
CA SER A 5 -6.55 -2.13 19.40
C SER A 5 -5.13 -2.09 18.85
N GLU A 6 -4.63 -3.25 18.48
CA GLU A 6 -3.32 -3.44 17.88
C GLU A 6 -3.47 -4.37 16.69
N LEU A 7 -2.80 -4.02 15.59
CA LEU A 7 -2.73 -4.83 14.39
C LEU A 7 -1.28 -4.90 13.91
N ASP A 8 -0.73 -6.10 13.96
CA ASP A 8 0.56 -6.42 13.37
C ASP A 8 0.38 -7.03 11.99
N LEU A 9 1.05 -6.46 11.01
CA LEU A 9 1.09 -6.96 9.64
C LEU A 9 2.51 -7.40 9.32
N ASP A 10 2.66 -8.63 8.86
CA ASP A 10 3.89 -9.16 8.30
C ASP A 10 3.53 -9.92 7.02
N HIS A 11 4.03 -9.45 5.90
CA HIS A 11 3.72 -9.99 4.59
C HIS A 11 4.99 -10.14 3.78
N THR A 12 5.22 -11.33 3.27
CA THR A 12 6.31 -11.61 2.32
C THR A 12 5.71 -12.04 0.99
N MET A 13 6.16 -11.40 -0.08
CA MET A 13 5.72 -11.67 -1.43
C MET A 13 6.94 -11.79 -2.35
N SER A 14 6.86 -12.69 -3.32
CA SER A 14 7.77 -12.70 -4.46
C SER A 14 6.98 -12.51 -5.74
N ASP A 15 7.54 -11.78 -6.65
CA ASP A 15 6.96 -11.54 -7.97
C ASP A 15 7.95 -11.86 -9.08
N MET A 16 7.40 -11.91 -10.29
CA MET A 16 8.13 -12.06 -11.53
C MET A 16 7.54 -11.08 -12.54
N SER A 17 8.38 -10.23 -13.06
CA SER A 17 7.98 -9.15 -13.97
C SER A 17 8.53 -9.36 -15.35
N ALA A 18 7.65 -9.25 -16.36
CA ALA A 18 8.02 -9.22 -17.74
C ALA A 18 7.58 -7.89 -18.37
N TRP A 19 8.55 -7.11 -18.80
CA TRP A 19 8.31 -5.82 -19.40
C TRP A 19 7.96 -5.97 -20.88
N PHE A 20 6.95 -5.21 -21.32
CA PHE A 20 6.69 -4.95 -22.72
C PHE A 20 7.26 -3.58 -23.06
N SER A 21 8.17 -3.54 -24.01
CA SER A 21 8.95 -2.34 -24.35
C SER A 21 8.25 -1.44 -25.35
N ASN A 22 7.17 -1.91 -25.99
CA ASN A 22 6.43 -1.21 -27.01
C ASN A 22 7.35 -0.62 -28.11
N SER A 23 7.53 0.71 -28.11
CA SER A 23 8.34 1.41 -29.12
C SER A 23 9.83 1.02 -29.13
N ASN A 24 10.34 0.40 -28.09
CA ASN A 24 11.73 -0.03 -27.96
C ASN A 24 11.94 -1.52 -28.28
N ALA A 25 10.87 -2.25 -28.61
CA ALA A 25 10.99 -3.62 -29.08
C ALA A 25 11.59 -3.67 -30.48
N SER A 26 12.40 -4.71 -30.75
CA SER A 26 12.99 -4.93 -32.09
C SER A 26 11.92 -5.27 -33.14
N SER A 27 10.86 -5.97 -32.72
CA SER A 27 9.65 -6.17 -33.53
C SER A 27 8.44 -6.39 -32.63
N GLN A 28 7.24 -6.18 -33.21
CA GLN A 28 5.96 -6.37 -32.52
C GLN A 28 5.00 -7.14 -33.43
N ALA A 29 4.17 -7.98 -32.84
CA ALA A 29 3.08 -8.65 -33.53
C ALA A 29 1.84 -8.69 -32.65
N SER A 30 0.66 -8.56 -33.25
CA SER A 30 -0.61 -8.66 -32.53
C SER A 30 -1.65 -9.40 -33.37
N LEU A 31 -2.51 -10.16 -32.68
CA LEU A 31 -3.66 -10.82 -33.25
C LEU A 31 -4.91 -10.34 -32.53
N TRP A 32 -5.96 -10.02 -33.30
CA TRP A 32 -7.23 -9.50 -32.78
C TRP A 32 -8.38 -10.38 -33.27
N ASN A 33 -9.43 -10.44 -32.49
CA ASN A 33 -10.68 -11.08 -32.96
C ASN A 33 -11.39 -10.23 -34.03
N ASP A 34 -12.31 -10.86 -34.76
CA ASP A 34 -13.10 -10.20 -35.83
C ASP A 34 -14.46 -9.64 -35.35
N GLY A 35 -14.70 -9.58 -34.02
CA GLY A 35 -15.95 -9.09 -33.44
C GLY A 35 -16.17 -7.57 -33.60
N GLU A 36 -17.41 -7.11 -33.39
CA GLU A 36 -17.75 -5.69 -33.37
C GLU A 36 -16.93 -4.92 -32.29
N GLN A 37 -16.68 -5.57 -31.15
CA GLN A 37 -15.72 -5.09 -30.14
C GLN A 37 -14.43 -5.87 -30.33
N ARG A 38 -13.44 -5.21 -30.89
CA ARG A 38 -12.12 -5.81 -31.04
C ARG A 38 -11.41 -5.98 -29.72
N SER A 39 -11.03 -7.21 -29.42
CA SER A 39 -10.16 -7.53 -28.30
C SER A 39 -8.90 -8.24 -28.77
N PRO A 40 -7.75 -8.03 -28.11
CA PRO A 40 -6.52 -8.74 -28.46
C PRO A 40 -6.67 -10.23 -28.11
N LEU A 41 -6.23 -11.08 -29.01
CA LEU A 41 -6.07 -12.52 -28.78
C LEU A 41 -4.62 -12.85 -28.41
N MET A 42 -3.67 -12.09 -28.96
CA MET A 42 -2.24 -12.25 -28.69
C MET A 42 -1.51 -10.94 -28.94
N TYR A 43 -0.49 -10.68 -28.12
CA TYR A 43 0.51 -9.66 -28.38
C TYR A 43 1.91 -10.23 -28.12
N SER A 44 2.86 -9.93 -28.99
CA SER A 44 4.23 -10.42 -28.92
C SER A 44 5.23 -9.32 -29.25
N GLU A 45 6.35 -9.34 -28.55
CA GLU A 45 7.52 -8.50 -28.79
C GLU A 45 8.79 -9.35 -28.90
N THR A 46 9.73 -8.92 -29.73
CA THR A 46 11.12 -9.41 -29.69
C THR A 46 12.04 -8.34 -29.15
N HIS A 47 13.12 -8.76 -28.53
CA HIS A 47 14.08 -7.90 -27.83
C HIS A 47 15.51 -8.29 -28.17
N ASP A 48 16.43 -7.35 -28.00
CA ASP A 48 17.88 -7.60 -28.06
C ASP A 48 18.42 -7.68 -26.60
N ASN A 49 18.17 -8.82 -25.93
CA ASN A 49 18.59 -9.07 -24.56
C ASN A 49 18.00 -8.10 -23.53
N ALA A 50 16.68 -8.06 -23.43
CA ALA A 50 15.99 -7.32 -22.39
C ALA A 50 16.04 -8.02 -21.03
N ASP A 51 15.71 -7.29 -19.98
CA ASP A 51 15.65 -7.83 -18.64
C ASP A 51 14.40 -8.69 -18.40
N PHE A 52 14.58 -9.69 -17.55
CA PHE A 52 13.55 -10.50 -16.97
C PHE A 52 13.72 -10.46 -15.45
N ALA A 53 12.87 -9.71 -14.77
CA ALA A 53 13.08 -9.34 -13.39
C ALA A 53 12.25 -10.18 -12.40
N MET A 54 12.80 -10.37 -11.22
CA MET A 54 12.13 -10.94 -10.05
C MET A 54 12.33 -10.02 -8.86
N GLY A 55 11.33 -9.99 -7.96
CA GLY A 55 11.38 -9.24 -6.73
C GLY A 55 11.02 -10.08 -5.53
N VAL A 56 11.61 -9.77 -4.38
CA VAL A 56 11.19 -10.24 -3.07
C VAL A 56 10.86 -9.02 -2.24
N HIS A 57 9.62 -8.98 -1.78
CA HIS A 57 9.08 -7.92 -0.94
C HIS A 57 8.85 -8.44 0.46
N GLN A 58 9.13 -7.60 1.44
CA GLN A 58 8.68 -7.80 2.80
C GLN A 58 8.09 -6.49 3.31
N ASP A 59 6.84 -6.55 3.74
CA ASP A 59 6.13 -5.47 4.39
C ASP A 59 5.86 -5.84 5.83
N GLY A 60 6.20 -4.93 6.74
CA GLY A 60 5.99 -5.14 8.17
C GLY A 60 5.57 -3.84 8.84
N SER A 61 4.34 -3.79 9.35
CA SER A 61 3.83 -2.64 10.08
C SER A 61 3.06 -3.02 11.32
N LYS A 62 3.19 -2.17 12.33
CA LYS A 62 2.41 -2.22 13.56
C LYS A 62 1.53 -0.98 13.60
N ASN A 63 0.25 -1.20 13.87
CA ASN A 63 -0.74 -0.14 14.01
C ASN A 63 -1.39 -0.27 15.38
N GLU A 64 -1.37 0.81 16.14
CA GLU A 64 -1.92 0.88 17.49
C GLU A 64 -2.94 2.02 17.56
N ASN A 65 -4.09 1.75 18.18
CA ASN A 65 -5.08 2.77 18.46
C ASN A 65 -5.46 2.68 19.93
N SER A 66 -5.54 3.82 20.57
CA SER A 66 -6.06 3.94 21.93
C SER A 66 -7.04 5.10 22.02
N SER A 67 -8.06 4.93 22.83
CA SER A 67 -9.05 5.97 23.08
C SER A 67 -9.55 5.85 24.51
N ILE A 68 -9.63 6.99 25.19
CA ILE A 68 -10.28 7.12 26.48
C ILE A 68 -11.37 8.19 26.38
N GLY A 69 -12.54 7.88 26.90
CA GLY A 69 -13.67 8.81 26.96
C GLY A 69 -14.26 8.85 28.35
N LEU A 70 -14.58 10.04 28.81
CA LEU A 70 -15.33 10.30 30.04
C LEU A 70 -16.53 11.16 29.71
N ASN A 71 -17.71 10.70 30.09
CA ASN A 71 -18.94 11.46 30.00
C ASN A 71 -19.57 11.55 31.40
N LEU A 72 -19.97 12.75 31.78
CA LEU A 72 -20.62 13.05 33.01
C LEU A 72 -21.85 13.92 32.75
N GLU A 73 -23.02 13.45 33.16
CA GLU A 73 -24.26 14.22 33.15
C GLU A 73 -24.65 14.53 34.59
N TRP A 74 -25.01 15.79 34.82
CA TRP A 74 -25.39 16.25 36.17
C TRP A 74 -26.62 17.15 36.10
N GLN A 75 -27.66 16.71 36.82
CA GLN A 75 -28.85 17.53 37.08
C GLN A 75 -28.55 18.46 38.26
N ALA A 76 -28.08 19.67 37.95
CA ALA A 76 -27.65 20.65 38.96
C ALA A 76 -28.84 21.28 39.73
N SER A 77 -30.02 21.35 39.07
CA SER A 77 -31.30 21.74 39.71
C SER A 77 -32.47 21.21 38.87
N ASP A 78 -33.71 21.43 39.33
CA ASP A 78 -34.92 21.02 38.59
C ASP A 78 -34.99 21.61 37.15
N ARG A 79 -34.20 22.66 36.86
CA ARG A 79 -34.22 23.40 35.62
C ARG A 79 -32.88 23.46 34.90
N LEU A 80 -31.81 22.94 35.49
CA LEU A 80 -30.48 23.02 34.94
C LEU A 80 -29.82 21.65 34.87
N SER A 81 -29.57 21.18 33.66
CA SER A 81 -28.73 20.02 33.41
C SER A 81 -27.39 20.45 32.77
N LEU A 82 -26.33 19.80 33.18
CA LEU A 82 -24.98 20.04 32.69
C LEU A 82 -24.37 18.70 32.21
N GLY A 83 -23.62 18.76 31.12
CA GLY A 83 -22.86 17.66 30.56
C GLY A 83 -21.41 18.04 30.41
N LEU A 84 -20.52 17.17 30.88
CA LEU A 84 -19.08 17.23 30.61
C LEU A 84 -18.72 16.00 29.80
N ASP A 85 -18.03 16.23 28.68
CA ASP A 85 -17.50 15.20 27.83
C ASP A 85 -16.02 15.45 27.61
N TYR A 86 -15.20 14.43 27.83
CA TYR A 86 -13.77 14.43 27.56
C TYR A 86 -13.42 13.23 26.73
N HIS A 87 -12.66 13.43 25.67
CA HIS A 87 -12.17 12.41 24.79
C HIS A 87 -10.69 12.65 24.47
N ASP A 88 -9.89 11.60 24.61
CA ASP A 88 -8.50 11.57 24.18
C ASP A 88 -8.27 10.30 23.37
N SER A 89 -7.71 10.44 22.20
CA SER A 89 -7.41 9.31 21.32
C SER A 89 -6.11 9.47 20.57
N SER A 90 -5.45 8.36 20.34
CA SER A 90 -4.20 8.27 19.60
C SER A 90 -4.26 7.11 18.63
N ALA A 91 -3.80 7.35 17.40
CA ALA A 91 -3.56 6.34 16.38
C ALA A 91 -2.10 6.44 15.94
N GLU A 92 -1.37 5.34 16.00
CA GLU A 92 0.03 5.27 15.63
C GLU A 92 0.29 4.11 14.67
N SER A 93 1.10 4.35 13.64
CA SER A 93 1.55 3.34 12.68
C SER A 93 3.04 3.47 12.48
N GLY A 94 3.75 2.34 12.45
CA GLY A 94 5.19 2.30 12.27
C GLY A 94 5.69 0.96 11.77
N ALA A 95 7.02 0.83 11.65
CA ALA A 95 7.64 -0.41 11.22
C ALA A 95 7.54 -1.49 12.30
N ASN A 96 7.23 -2.72 11.88
CA ASN A 96 7.30 -3.95 12.68
C ASN A 96 8.35 -4.92 12.11
N SER A 97 9.37 -4.42 11.46
CA SER A 97 10.41 -5.19 10.81
C SER A 97 11.75 -4.46 10.92
N PRO A 98 12.89 -5.18 11.04
CA PRO A 98 14.21 -4.56 11.03
C PRO A 98 14.56 -3.90 9.68
N TYR A 99 13.79 -4.16 8.65
CA TYR A 99 13.99 -3.64 7.29
C TYR A 99 13.12 -2.42 6.98
N GLY A 100 12.40 -1.89 7.97
CA GLY A 100 11.44 -0.79 7.82
C GLY A 100 10.00 -1.28 7.61
N THR A 101 9.14 -0.39 7.13
CA THR A 101 7.73 -0.73 6.83
C THR A 101 7.57 -1.50 5.53
N SER A 102 8.52 -1.34 4.61
CA SER A 102 8.53 -2.07 3.33
C SER A 102 9.96 -2.20 2.83
N SER A 103 10.29 -3.37 2.32
CA SER A 103 11.56 -3.64 1.67
C SER A 103 11.36 -4.43 0.38
N LEU A 104 12.19 -4.12 -0.61
CA LEU A 104 12.23 -4.79 -1.90
C LEU A 104 13.68 -5.07 -2.25
N VAL A 105 13.97 -6.30 -2.62
CA VAL A 105 15.23 -6.69 -3.28
C VAL A 105 14.89 -7.26 -4.65
N THR A 106 15.50 -6.71 -5.68
CA THR A 106 15.28 -7.12 -7.06
C THR A 106 16.50 -7.81 -7.64
N MET A 107 16.24 -8.75 -8.55
CA MET A 107 17.22 -9.43 -9.37
C MET A 107 16.69 -9.55 -10.80
N ALA A 108 17.59 -9.62 -11.78
CA ALA A 108 17.19 -9.81 -13.17
C ALA A 108 18.21 -10.66 -13.92
N SER A 109 17.73 -11.35 -14.96
CA SER A 109 18.55 -11.83 -16.06
C SER A 109 18.43 -10.87 -17.24
N PHE A 110 19.48 -10.75 -18.07
CA PHE A 110 19.50 -9.86 -19.23
C PHE A 110 19.60 -10.65 -20.53
N ASN A 111 18.84 -11.73 -20.64
CA ASN A 111 18.85 -12.64 -21.76
C ASN A 111 17.44 -12.88 -22.37
N LYS A 112 16.47 -12.05 -22.04
CA LYS A 112 15.14 -12.12 -22.62
C LYS A 112 15.14 -11.60 -24.05
N VAL A 113 14.74 -12.44 -25.01
CA VAL A 113 14.67 -12.11 -26.44
C VAL A 113 13.24 -12.03 -26.97
N GLY A 114 12.26 -12.48 -26.23
CA GLY A 114 10.86 -12.39 -26.62
C GLY A 114 9.92 -12.46 -25.44
N SER A 115 8.79 -11.77 -25.59
CA SER A 115 7.66 -11.79 -24.66
C SER A 115 6.39 -11.96 -25.48
N THR A 116 5.55 -12.91 -25.12
CA THR A 116 4.24 -13.10 -25.78
C THR A 116 3.18 -13.27 -24.71
N VAL A 117 2.06 -12.57 -24.85
CA VAL A 117 0.88 -12.77 -24.02
C VAL A 117 -0.28 -13.26 -24.90
N TYR A 118 -0.95 -14.28 -24.44
CA TYR A 118 -2.15 -14.87 -25.03
C TYR A 118 -3.35 -14.49 -24.17
N TYR A 119 -4.38 -13.93 -24.79
CA TYR A 119 -5.61 -13.46 -24.14
C TYR A 119 -6.85 -14.32 -24.47
N ASP A 120 -6.68 -15.35 -25.31
CA ASP A 120 -7.74 -16.24 -25.78
C ASP A 120 -8.05 -17.40 -24.78
N THR A 121 -7.53 -17.30 -23.58
CA THR A 121 -7.71 -18.24 -22.47
C THR A 121 -8.44 -17.56 -21.30
N GLU A 122 -8.95 -18.36 -20.35
CA GLU A 122 -9.67 -17.85 -19.16
C GLU A 122 -8.84 -16.83 -18.36
N LEU A 123 -7.53 -17.07 -18.23
CA LEU A 123 -6.55 -16.13 -17.68
C LEU A 123 -5.47 -15.90 -18.72
N PRO A 124 -4.97 -14.65 -18.87
CA PRO A 124 -3.88 -14.38 -19.79
C PRO A 124 -2.65 -15.23 -19.50
N ILE A 125 -2.08 -15.85 -20.52
CA ILE A 125 -0.85 -16.65 -20.41
C ILE A 125 0.31 -15.82 -20.96
N LEU A 126 1.32 -15.57 -20.09
CA LEU A 126 2.55 -14.91 -20.45
C LEU A 126 3.63 -15.95 -20.74
N SER A 127 4.24 -15.86 -21.92
CA SER A 127 5.39 -16.66 -22.34
C SER A 127 6.59 -15.78 -22.54
N GLN A 128 7.75 -16.23 -22.06
CA GLN A 128 9.03 -15.53 -22.20
C GLN A 128 10.03 -16.44 -22.90
N ASN A 129 10.72 -15.88 -23.89
CA ASN A 129 11.81 -16.56 -24.59
C ASN A 129 13.14 -16.00 -24.12
N LEU A 130 14.02 -16.85 -23.64
CA LEU A 130 15.34 -16.50 -23.14
C LEU A 130 16.42 -17.00 -24.08
N ASN A 131 17.35 -16.11 -24.42
CA ASN A 131 18.51 -16.48 -25.26
C ASN A 131 19.55 -17.22 -24.42
N SER A 132 20.01 -18.35 -24.91
CA SER A 132 20.99 -19.19 -24.22
C SER A 132 22.45 -18.90 -24.59
N GLY A 133 22.71 -17.93 -25.45
CA GLY A 133 24.06 -17.59 -25.92
C GLY A 133 24.27 -17.80 -27.42
N ALA A 134 25.44 -18.22 -27.84
CA ALA A 134 25.90 -18.16 -29.24
C ALA A 134 25.08 -18.90 -30.31
N ASP A 135 24.24 -19.85 -29.90
CA ASP A 135 23.35 -20.63 -30.76
C ASP A 135 21.90 -20.12 -30.84
N GLY A 136 21.55 -19.13 -29.97
CA GLY A 136 20.23 -18.50 -29.99
C GLY A 136 19.07 -19.42 -29.64
N ALA A 137 19.33 -20.62 -29.10
CA ALA A 137 18.28 -21.55 -28.72
C ALA A 137 17.61 -21.14 -27.39
N ASP A 138 16.30 -21.27 -27.32
CA ASP A 138 15.54 -21.08 -26.08
C ASP A 138 16.00 -22.06 -25.02
N ARG A 139 16.24 -21.56 -23.82
CA ARG A 139 16.59 -22.38 -22.69
C ARG A 139 15.87 -21.91 -21.40
N PRO A 140 15.73 -22.77 -20.39
CA PRO A 140 15.22 -22.37 -19.10
C PRO A 140 16.15 -21.36 -18.41
N LEU A 141 15.57 -20.52 -17.54
CA LEU A 141 16.31 -19.64 -16.66
C LEU A 141 17.10 -20.46 -15.63
N TYR A 142 18.37 -20.16 -15.50
CA TYR A 142 19.22 -20.71 -14.46
C TYR A 142 19.53 -19.66 -13.40
N LYS A 143 19.82 -20.12 -12.17
CA LYS A 143 20.19 -19.24 -11.05
C LYS A 143 21.41 -18.33 -11.37
N ASP A 144 22.32 -18.81 -12.17
CA ASP A 144 23.55 -18.11 -12.54
C ASP A 144 23.31 -17.00 -13.59
N ASP A 145 22.11 -16.94 -14.17
CA ASP A 145 21.69 -15.83 -15.06
C ASP A 145 21.22 -14.61 -14.26
N MET A 146 20.88 -14.80 -12.99
CA MET A 146 20.28 -13.76 -12.16
C MET A 146 21.35 -12.97 -11.42
N ILE A 147 21.29 -11.66 -11.54
CA ILE A 147 22.09 -10.72 -10.75
C ILE A 147 21.20 -9.83 -9.92
N ILE A 148 21.68 -9.40 -8.76
CA ILE A 148 20.98 -8.42 -7.94
C ILE A 148 21.05 -7.07 -8.65
N THR A 149 19.90 -6.47 -8.93
CA THR A 149 19.77 -5.22 -9.70
C THR A 149 19.45 -4.02 -8.83
N GLY A 150 18.92 -4.23 -7.63
CA GLY A 150 18.66 -3.13 -6.74
C GLY A 150 17.96 -3.54 -5.45
N SER A 151 17.80 -2.55 -4.57
CA SER A 151 17.04 -2.68 -3.35
C SER A 151 16.43 -1.34 -2.94
N VAL A 152 15.25 -1.41 -2.35
CA VAL A 152 14.57 -0.24 -1.76
C VAL A 152 14.11 -0.62 -0.36
N PHE A 153 14.51 0.17 0.63
CA PHE A 153 14.06 0.04 2.01
C PHE A 153 13.34 1.32 2.41
N SER A 154 12.07 1.18 2.76
CA SER A 154 11.21 2.29 3.15
C SER A 154 10.84 2.18 4.61
N ASN A 155 10.93 3.29 5.33
CA ASN A 155 10.43 3.38 6.68
C ASN A 155 9.44 4.55 6.77
N LYS A 156 8.22 4.26 7.20
CA LYS A 156 7.15 5.25 7.35
C LYS A 156 6.58 5.14 8.75
N ALA A 157 6.34 6.28 9.36
CA ALA A 157 5.62 6.35 10.63
C ALA A 157 4.59 7.47 10.58
N ALA A 158 3.44 7.23 11.15
CA ALA A 158 2.36 8.19 11.29
C ALA A 158 1.85 8.16 12.71
N LYS A 159 1.53 9.34 13.26
CA LYS A 159 0.85 9.48 14.53
C LYS A 159 -0.21 10.58 14.43
N MET A 160 -1.39 10.28 14.92
CA MET A 160 -2.50 11.23 15.04
C MET A 160 -3.02 11.20 16.47
N GLU A 161 -3.22 12.37 17.05
CA GLU A 161 -3.74 12.56 18.40
C GLU A 161 -4.91 13.53 18.32
N ILE A 162 -5.98 13.23 19.04
CA ILE A 162 -7.16 14.09 19.15
C ILE A 162 -7.50 14.18 20.62
N GLU A 163 -7.47 15.41 21.17
CA GLU A 163 -7.96 15.73 22.49
C GLU A 163 -9.17 16.65 22.37
N GLN A 164 -10.25 16.29 23.04
CA GLN A 164 -11.48 17.06 22.99
C GLN A 164 -12.07 17.20 24.40
N SER A 165 -12.47 18.41 24.74
CA SER A 165 -13.22 18.73 25.94
C SER A 165 -14.48 19.49 25.56
N LYS A 166 -15.63 19.06 26.05
CA LYS A 166 -16.93 19.69 25.82
C LYS A 166 -17.67 19.90 27.13
N LEU A 167 -18.12 21.12 27.35
CA LEU A 167 -19.10 21.47 28.38
C LEU A 167 -20.39 21.87 27.71
N SER A 168 -21.50 21.26 28.09
CA SER A 168 -22.83 21.59 27.58
C SER A 168 -23.82 21.77 28.74
N GLY A 169 -24.90 22.46 28.49
CA GLY A 169 -25.96 22.59 29.47
C GLY A 169 -27.27 22.98 28.82
N THR A 170 -28.35 22.61 29.49
CA THR A 170 -29.71 22.99 29.12
C THR A 170 -30.34 23.66 30.35
N PHE A 171 -30.85 24.86 30.14
CA PHE A 171 -31.62 25.62 31.14
C PHE A 171 -33.07 25.74 30.74
N GLU A 172 -33.99 25.22 31.51
CA GLU A 172 -35.42 25.30 31.31
C GLU A 172 -35.95 26.64 31.81
N LEU A 173 -36.43 27.47 30.91
CA LEU A 173 -37.06 28.75 31.20
C LEU A 173 -38.52 28.57 31.67
N SER A 174 -39.23 27.64 31.04
CA SER A 174 -40.60 27.24 31.34
C SER A 174 -40.85 25.81 30.86
N ASP A 175 -42.05 25.26 31.13
CA ASP A 175 -42.42 23.90 30.70
C ASP A 175 -42.40 23.72 29.14
N SER A 176 -42.34 24.83 28.39
CA SER A 176 -42.35 24.83 26.91
C SER A 176 -41.14 25.51 26.27
N SER A 177 -40.15 25.97 27.06
CA SER A 177 -39.00 26.74 26.54
C SER A 177 -37.74 26.42 27.29
N SER A 178 -36.68 26.16 26.56
CA SER A 178 -35.32 25.92 27.10
C SER A 178 -34.27 26.68 26.29
N ILE A 179 -33.11 26.85 26.90
CA ILE A 179 -31.87 27.34 26.28
C ILE A 179 -30.81 26.28 26.41
N ASP A 180 -30.27 25.84 25.26
CA ASP A 180 -29.09 24.99 25.20
C ASP A 180 -27.84 25.86 24.97
N PHE A 181 -26.80 25.57 25.71
CA PHE A 181 -25.52 26.27 25.60
C PHE A 181 -24.35 25.29 25.74
N GLY A 182 -23.19 25.68 25.26
CA GLY A 182 -22.01 24.86 25.42
C GLY A 182 -20.78 25.49 24.81
N VAL A 183 -19.64 24.91 25.18
CA VAL A 183 -18.34 25.21 24.61
C VAL A 183 -17.60 23.89 24.37
N GLN A 184 -16.90 23.81 23.25
CA GLN A 184 -16.05 22.69 22.89
C GLN A 184 -14.67 23.20 22.51
N LEU A 185 -13.66 22.53 23.00
CA LEU A 185 -12.27 22.70 22.60
C LEU A 185 -11.82 21.37 22.00
N THR A 186 -11.17 21.45 20.83
CA THR A 186 -10.61 20.28 20.15
C THR A 186 -9.22 20.62 19.69
N GLU A 187 -8.27 19.80 20.06
CA GLU A 187 -6.89 19.84 19.56
C GLU A 187 -6.63 18.58 18.72
N VAL A 188 -6.06 18.79 17.54
CA VAL A 188 -5.68 17.71 16.62
C VAL A 188 -4.22 17.86 16.27
N SER A 189 -3.43 16.85 16.58
CA SER A 189 -2.02 16.74 16.21
C SER A 189 -1.82 15.65 15.19
N ASN A 190 -1.05 15.95 14.14
CA ASN A 190 -0.79 15.01 13.06
C ASN A 190 0.70 15.02 12.72
N ARG A 191 1.35 13.87 12.73
CA ARG A 191 2.75 13.72 12.37
C ARG A 191 2.91 12.57 11.39
N PHE A 192 3.59 12.83 10.28
CA PHE A 192 4.01 11.82 9.32
C PHE A 192 5.50 11.96 9.05
N VAL A 193 6.20 10.83 9.03
CA VAL A 193 7.63 10.76 8.72
C VAL A 193 7.84 9.63 7.72
N SER A 194 8.71 9.87 6.75
CA SER A 194 9.14 8.83 5.81
C SER A 194 10.60 8.96 5.48
N SER A 195 11.25 7.83 5.27
CA SER A 195 12.61 7.76 4.76
C SER A 195 12.73 6.56 3.81
N ASN A 196 13.53 6.72 2.76
CA ASN A 196 13.86 5.65 1.83
C ASN A 196 15.37 5.56 1.69
N VAL A 197 15.85 4.33 1.61
CA VAL A 197 17.20 4.02 1.15
C VAL A 197 17.05 3.17 -0.09
N GLN A 198 17.59 3.64 -1.20
CA GLN A 198 17.57 2.94 -2.47
C GLN A 198 19.00 2.75 -2.97
N LEU A 199 19.28 1.56 -3.43
CA LEU A 199 20.52 1.20 -4.10
C LEU A 199 20.15 0.55 -5.42
N ASP A 200 20.49 1.22 -6.51
CA ASP A 200 20.41 0.66 -7.86
C ASP A 200 21.81 0.20 -8.26
N ASN A 201 21.94 -1.11 -8.38
CA ASN A 201 23.20 -1.73 -8.74
C ASN A 201 22.95 -2.69 -9.89
N TRP A 202 23.19 -2.24 -11.08
CA TRP A 202 22.96 -2.97 -12.33
C TRP A 202 24.13 -3.92 -12.71
N GLY A 203 24.58 -4.68 -11.73
CA GLY A 203 25.62 -5.69 -11.89
C GLY A 203 27.03 -5.23 -11.60
#